data_84c0461f126ba61111120603d3250fcc
#
_entry.id   84c0461f126ba61111120603d3250fcc
#
_cell.length_a   1.000
_cell.length_b   1.000
_cell.length_c   1.000
_cell.angle_alpha   90.00
_cell.angle_beta   90.00
_cell.angle_gamma   90.00
#
_symmetry.space_group_name_H-M   'P 1'
#
loop_
_entity.id
_entity.type
_entity.pdbx_description
1 polymer ?
#
loop_
_entity_poly.entity_id
_entity_poly.type
_entity_poly.pdbx_seq_one_letter_code
_entity_poly.pdbx_strand_id
1 'polypeptide(L)'
;MKTEKEKMIKGEYYHPNDHTLMADRAKARQLTFAYQQTNEPSQRKAILKELLGTCGDDVVFEGRIQCDYGYNIEVGEHFFANFDAVLLDVCKITIGDHCLLGPNVHIYTAGHPLNPEERQTGIEFGKPVTIGHHVWIGGGAIINPGVTIGDHAVIASGAVVTKDVPANVIVGGNPAKILKHLEE
;
A
#
# COMPACT_ATOMS: atom_id res chain seq x y z
N MET A 1 22.05 -15.84 10.20
CA MET A 1 20.63 -16.24 10.17
C MET A 1 19.85 -14.99 9.84
N LYS A 2 18.84 -15.03 8.95
CA LYS A 2 18.01 -13.84 8.65
C LYS A 2 17.17 -13.47 9.86
N THR A 3 17.01 -12.19 10.13
CA THR A 3 16.05 -11.66 11.10
C THR A 3 14.61 -11.81 10.58
N GLU A 4 13.60 -11.75 11.46
CA GLU A 4 12.19 -11.80 11.03
C GLU A 4 11.84 -10.62 10.12
N LYS A 5 12.43 -9.45 10.37
CA LYS A 5 12.29 -8.27 9.49
C LYS A 5 12.86 -8.52 8.08
N GLU A 6 14.04 -9.14 7.96
CA GLU A 6 14.62 -9.47 6.65
C GLU A 6 13.78 -10.50 5.89
N LYS A 7 13.20 -11.49 6.60
CA LYS A 7 12.28 -12.46 6.01
C LYS A 7 11.00 -11.77 5.49
N MET A 8 10.38 -10.94 6.33
CA MET A 8 9.18 -10.19 6.01
C MET A 8 9.33 -9.35 4.74
N ILE A 9 10.37 -8.51 4.68
CA ILE A 9 10.63 -7.63 3.53
C ILE A 9 10.85 -8.43 2.24
N LYS A 10 11.42 -9.65 2.34
CA LYS A 10 11.66 -10.55 1.22
C LYS A 10 10.44 -11.39 0.82
N GLY A 11 9.31 -11.26 1.54
CA GLY A 11 8.11 -12.04 1.30
C GLY A 11 8.20 -13.50 1.76
N GLU A 12 9.20 -13.83 2.57
CA GLU A 12 9.34 -15.16 3.19
C GLU A 12 8.38 -15.29 4.39
N TYR A 13 8.15 -16.51 4.86
CA TYR A 13 7.42 -16.72 6.11
C TYR A 13 8.19 -16.13 7.29
N TYR A 14 7.50 -15.38 8.13
CA TYR A 14 8.06 -14.69 9.29
C TYR A 14 7.08 -14.70 10.46
N HIS A 15 7.59 -14.41 11.66
CA HIS A 15 6.79 -14.27 12.86
C HIS A 15 6.50 -12.77 13.14
N PRO A 16 5.26 -12.28 12.99
CA PRO A 16 4.91 -10.87 13.14
C PRO A 16 5.07 -10.35 14.59
N ASN A 17 5.10 -11.25 15.56
CA ASN A 17 5.27 -10.91 16.98
C ASN A 17 6.74 -10.79 17.40
N ASP A 18 7.68 -10.78 16.47
CA ASP A 18 9.08 -10.43 16.74
C ASP A 18 9.19 -9.04 17.38
N HIS A 19 10.07 -8.91 18.36
CA HIS A 19 10.20 -7.70 19.17
C HIS A 19 10.52 -6.45 18.31
N THR A 20 11.40 -6.58 17.31
CA THR A 20 11.76 -5.49 16.40
C THR A 20 10.55 -5.06 15.57
N LEU A 21 9.81 -6.03 15.00
CA LEU A 21 8.62 -5.74 14.20
C LEU A 21 7.50 -5.10 15.01
N MET A 22 7.32 -5.52 16.27
CA MET A 22 6.35 -4.90 17.17
C MET A 22 6.72 -3.44 17.48
N ALA A 23 8.00 -3.15 17.73
CA ALA A 23 8.48 -1.79 17.97
C ALA A 23 8.32 -0.91 16.71
N ASP A 24 8.64 -1.44 15.53
CA ASP A 24 8.49 -0.74 14.26
C ASP A 24 7.01 -0.37 13.99
N ARG A 25 6.07 -1.30 14.20
CA ARG A 25 4.63 -1.00 14.09
C ARG A 25 4.17 0.04 15.10
N ALA A 26 4.67 -0.02 16.32
CA ALA A 26 4.33 1.00 17.34
C ALA A 26 4.81 2.39 16.91
N LYS A 27 6.02 2.50 16.33
CA LYS A 27 6.54 3.76 15.79
C LYS A 27 5.67 4.26 14.63
N ALA A 28 5.31 3.40 13.68
CA ALA A 28 4.45 3.79 12.55
C ALA A 28 3.10 4.35 13.03
N ARG A 29 2.47 3.70 14.03
CA ARG A 29 1.21 4.18 14.64
C ARG A 29 1.35 5.54 15.33
N GLN A 30 2.48 5.81 15.99
CA GLN A 30 2.76 7.12 16.57
C GLN A 30 2.87 8.20 15.49
N LEU A 31 3.55 7.92 14.39
CA LEU A 31 3.70 8.85 13.26
C LEU A 31 2.38 9.10 12.54
N THR A 32 1.59 8.06 12.27
CA THR A 32 0.27 8.21 11.64
C THR A 32 -0.71 8.96 12.53
N PHE A 33 -0.63 8.77 13.85
CA PHE A 33 -1.40 9.57 14.81
C PHE A 33 -0.96 11.03 14.82
N ALA A 34 0.35 11.32 14.86
CA ALA A 34 0.88 12.68 14.80
C ALA A 34 0.47 13.39 13.50
N TYR A 35 0.46 12.68 12.37
CA TYR A 35 0.01 13.20 11.08
C TYR A 35 -1.44 13.68 11.13
N GLN A 36 -2.31 12.97 11.83
CA GLN A 36 -3.73 13.36 11.98
C GLN A 36 -3.93 14.57 12.88
N GLN A 37 -3.02 14.83 13.81
CA GLN A 37 -3.15 15.92 14.80
C GLN A 37 -2.70 17.28 14.26
N THR A 38 -2.11 17.34 13.08
CA THR A 38 -1.67 18.59 12.48
C THR A 38 -2.24 18.81 11.08
N ASN A 39 -2.60 20.06 10.78
CA ASN A 39 -2.94 20.52 9.43
C ASN A 39 -1.84 21.41 8.83
N GLU A 40 -0.72 21.60 9.55
CA GLU A 40 0.40 22.39 9.07
C GLU A 40 1.16 21.64 7.97
N PRO A 41 1.22 22.15 6.72
CA PRO A 41 1.79 21.41 5.58
C PRO A 41 3.24 20.99 5.79
N SER A 42 4.05 21.86 6.39
CA SER A 42 5.48 21.57 6.66
C SER A 42 5.66 20.42 7.65
N GLN A 43 4.82 20.37 8.69
CA GLN A 43 4.83 19.28 9.68
C GLN A 43 4.33 17.97 9.06
N ARG A 44 3.26 18.01 8.28
CA ARG A 44 2.78 16.83 7.55
C ARG A 44 3.85 16.26 6.64
N LYS A 45 4.51 17.11 5.85
CA LYS A 45 5.60 16.69 4.97
C LYS A 45 6.75 16.05 5.76
N ALA A 46 7.16 16.63 6.87
CA ALA A 46 8.21 16.07 7.72
C ALA A 46 7.84 14.69 8.26
N ILE A 47 6.60 14.52 8.72
CA ILE A 47 6.11 13.23 9.22
C ILE A 47 6.07 12.17 8.09
N LEU A 48 5.62 12.53 6.89
CA LEU A 48 5.61 11.61 5.75
C LEU A 48 7.04 11.16 5.37
N LYS A 49 8.00 12.09 5.36
CA LYS A 49 9.41 11.78 5.11
C LYS A 49 10.03 10.85 6.18
N GLU A 50 9.53 10.89 7.42
CA GLU A 50 9.97 9.98 8.48
C GLU A 50 9.23 8.61 8.43
N LEU A 51 7.96 8.62 8.05
CA LEU A 51 7.11 7.42 8.02
C LEU A 51 7.41 6.53 6.83
N LEU A 52 7.49 7.12 5.63
CA LEU A 52 7.56 6.38 4.36
C LEU A 52 9.01 6.02 4.01
N GLY A 53 9.18 4.90 3.31
CA GLY A 53 10.49 4.47 2.81
C GLY A 53 11.09 5.45 1.82
N THR A 54 10.29 5.89 0.84
CA THR A 54 10.57 7.05 -0.01
C THR A 54 9.30 7.85 -0.23
N CYS A 55 9.47 9.16 -0.37
CA CYS A 55 8.36 10.09 -0.50
C CYS A 55 8.79 11.26 -1.38
N GLY A 56 8.09 11.49 -2.48
CA GLY A 56 8.24 12.67 -3.31
C GLY A 56 8.06 13.98 -2.52
N ASP A 57 8.30 15.09 -3.17
CA ASP A 57 8.17 16.40 -2.51
C ASP A 57 6.74 16.93 -2.48
N ASP A 58 5.91 16.54 -3.46
CA ASP A 58 4.50 16.90 -3.56
C ASP A 58 3.61 15.67 -3.35
N VAL A 59 3.53 15.25 -2.08
CA VAL A 59 2.78 14.08 -1.63
C VAL A 59 1.76 14.49 -0.59
N VAL A 60 0.50 14.14 -0.83
CA VAL A 60 -0.63 14.48 0.04
C VAL A 60 -1.42 13.22 0.41
N PHE A 61 -1.65 13.04 1.69
CA PHE A 61 -2.71 12.18 2.22
C PHE A 61 -3.73 13.09 2.90
N GLU A 62 -4.96 13.16 2.38
CA GLU A 62 -5.97 14.08 2.88
C GLU A 62 -6.45 13.73 4.29
N GLY A 63 -6.61 12.44 4.56
CA GLY A 63 -7.12 11.95 5.84
C GLY A 63 -6.13 11.08 6.59
N ARG A 64 -6.68 10.08 7.26
CA ARG A 64 -5.89 9.07 7.99
C ARG A 64 -5.10 8.19 7.04
N ILE A 65 -3.89 7.89 7.45
CA ILE A 65 -3.05 6.84 6.86
C ILE A 65 -3.09 5.67 7.82
N GLN A 66 -3.43 4.48 7.32
CA GLN A 66 -3.35 3.25 8.07
C GLN A 66 -2.32 2.34 7.41
N CYS A 67 -1.24 2.05 8.10
CA CYS A 67 -0.17 1.19 7.61
C CYS A 67 0.39 0.32 8.74
N ASP A 68 1.14 -0.73 8.38
CA ASP A 68 1.81 -1.55 9.37
C ASP A 68 3.14 -0.92 9.80
N TYR A 69 4.00 -0.58 8.86
CA TYR A 69 5.36 -0.13 9.12
C TYR A 69 5.68 1.24 8.52
N GLY A 70 5.09 1.58 7.37
CA GLY A 70 5.36 2.79 6.61
C GLY A 70 6.65 2.73 5.78
N TYR A 71 7.74 2.21 6.31
CA TYR A 71 9.03 2.19 5.63
C TYR A 71 9.07 1.26 4.39
N ASN A 72 8.10 0.38 4.20
CA ASN A 72 7.95 -0.42 2.99
C ASN A 72 7.08 0.28 1.91
N ILE A 73 6.59 1.49 2.17
CA ILE A 73 5.79 2.27 1.24
C ILE A 73 6.69 3.29 0.54
N GLU A 74 6.71 3.25 -0.78
CA GLU A 74 7.41 4.19 -1.64
C GLU A 74 6.41 4.88 -2.56
N VAL A 75 6.37 6.20 -2.54
CA VAL A 75 5.49 7.01 -3.40
C VAL A 75 6.30 8.04 -4.18
N GLY A 76 5.97 8.19 -5.46
CA GLY A 76 6.57 9.16 -6.36
C GLY A 76 6.07 10.59 -6.14
N GLU A 77 6.37 11.45 -7.11
CA GLU A 77 5.96 12.86 -7.10
C GLU A 77 4.47 13.03 -7.44
N HIS A 78 3.89 14.13 -6.98
CA HIS A 78 2.48 14.49 -7.25
C HIS A 78 1.48 13.40 -6.89
N PHE A 79 1.77 12.68 -5.81
CA PHE A 79 0.89 11.63 -5.29
C PHE A 79 -0.21 12.25 -4.41
N PHE A 80 -1.44 11.80 -4.64
CA PHE A 80 -2.58 12.18 -3.80
C PHE A 80 -3.36 10.94 -3.32
N ALA A 81 -3.55 10.80 -2.03
CA ALA A 81 -4.48 9.86 -1.43
C ALA A 81 -5.58 10.57 -0.66
N ASN A 82 -6.83 10.26 -0.98
CA ASN A 82 -8.00 10.76 -0.29
C ASN A 82 -8.15 10.11 1.11
N PHE A 83 -9.28 10.32 1.78
CA PHE A 83 -9.52 9.88 3.16
C PHE A 83 -9.39 8.38 3.35
N ASP A 84 -8.85 7.99 4.52
CA ASP A 84 -8.85 6.62 5.04
C ASP A 84 -8.14 5.59 4.13
N ALA A 85 -6.99 5.95 3.56
CA ALA A 85 -6.14 5.02 2.83
C ALA A 85 -5.57 3.94 3.76
N VAL A 86 -5.67 2.66 3.35
CA VAL A 86 -5.15 1.51 4.09
C VAL A 86 -4.05 0.82 3.26
N LEU A 87 -2.83 0.85 3.75
CA LEU A 87 -1.63 0.34 3.08
C LEU A 87 -0.96 -0.69 3.99
N LEU A 88 -1.33 -1.98 3.89
CA LEU A 88 -0.72 -3.04 4.71
C LEU A 88 0.61 -3.46 4.11
N ASP A 89 1.66 -2.83 4.57
CA ASP A 89 3.00 -2.83 4.00
C ASP A 89 3.97 -3.81 4.68
N VAL A 90 3.59 -5.07 4.84
CA VAL A 90 4.54 -6.11 5.31
C VAL A 90 5.63 -6.37 4.25
N CYS A 91 5.29 -6.22 2.96
CA CYS A 91 6.24 -6.14 1.84
C CYS A 91 6.16 -4.77 1.18
N LYS A 92 7.03 -4.54 0.20
CA LYS A 92 7.09 -3.27 -0.52
C LYS A 92 5.78 -2.96 -1.25
N ILE A 93 5.32 -1.72 -1.10
CA ILE A 93 4.31 -1.06 -1.91
C ILE A 93 5.01 0.08 -2.65
N THR A 94 5.12 -0.03 -3.97
CA THR A 94 5.73 1.01 -4.81
C THR A 94 4.64 1.66 -5.65
N ILE A 95 4.54 2.98 -5.59
CA ILE A 95 3.57 3.77 -6.35
C ILE A 95 4.33 4.85 -7.12
N GLY A 96 4.11 4.90 -8.43
CA GLY A 96 4.76 5.87 -9.33
C GLY A 96 4.25 7.30 -9.15
N ASP A 97 4.70 8.16 -10.05
CA ASP A 97 4.35 9.59 -10.04
C ASP A 97 2.92 9.83 -10.52
N HIS A 98 2.33 10.97 -10.11
CA HIS A 98 1.01 11.43 -10.53
C HIS A 98 -0.13 10.45 -10.28
N CYS A 99 -0.03 9.64 -9.23
CA CYS A 99 -1.06 8.68 -8.87
C CYS A 99 -2.11 9.29 -7.95
N LEU A 100 -3.38 8.92 -8.18
CA LEU A 100 -4.53 9.40 -7.42
C LEU A 100 -5.26 8.22 -6.78
N LEU A 101 -5.42 8.24 -5.47
CA LEU A 101 -6.21 7.28 -4.71
C LEU A 101 -7.48 7.95 -4.18
N GLY A 102 -8.64 7.39 -4.52
CA GLY A 102 -9.93 7.76 -3.93
C GLY A 102 -10.03 7.40 -2.44
N PRO A 103 -11.13 7.79 -1.76
CA PRO A 103 -11.31 7.46 -0.35
C PRO A 103 -11.46 5.95 -0.13
N ASN A 104 -10.98 5.48 1.03
CA ASN A 104 -11.03 4.06 1.40
C ASN A 104 -10.39 3.10 0.38
N VAL A 105 -9.32 3.51 -0.28
CA VAL A 105 -8.52 2.61 -1.10
C VAL A 105 -7.67 1.75 -0.20
N HIS A 106 -7.67 0.44 -0.46
CA HIS A 106 -6.92 -0.55 0.29
C HIS A 106 -5.88 -1.22 -0.60
N ILE A 107 -4.62 -1.25 -0.16
CA ILE A 107 -3.52 -1.95 -0.81
C ILE A 107 -2.91 -2.92 0.20
N TYR A 108 -2.96 -4.21 -0.12
CA TYR A 108 -2.49 -5.25 0.79
C TYR A 108 -1.29 -5.97 0.21
N THR A 109 -0.26 -6.12 1.03
CA THR A 109 0.87 -7.01 0.72
C THR A 109 0.89 -8.24 1.61
N ALA A 110 0.15 -8.22 2.73
CA ALA A 110 0.10 -9.27 3.73
C ALA A 110 -0.69 -10.50 3.27
N GLY A 111 -0.23 -11.68 3.65
CA GLY A 111 -0.91 -12.94 3.45
C GLY A 111 -0.65 -13.93 4.58
N HIS A 112 -1.56 -14.90 4.72
CA HIS A 112 -1.47 -15.99 5.67
C HIS A 112 -1.46 -17.34 4.95
N PRO A 113 -0.86 -18.40 5.53
CA PRO A 113 -0.96 -19.74 5.00
C PRO A 113 -2.42 -20.16 4.78
N LEU A 114 -2.68 -20.81 3.65
CA LEU A 114 -4.03 -21.35 3.37
C LEU A 114 -4.31 -22.59 4.23
N ASN A 115 -3.28 -23.38 4.56
CA ASN A 115 -3.40 -24.48 5.50
C ASN A 115 -3.74 -23.94 6.90
N PRO A 116 -4.85 -24.38 7.53
CA PRO A 116 -5.28 -23.89 8.84
C PRO A 116 -4.29 -24.23 9.96
N GLU A 117 -3.61 -25.35 9.90
CA GLU A 117 -2.62 -25.75 10.92
C GLU A 117 -1.39 -24.82 10.86
N GLU A 118 -0.89 -24.51 9.67
CA GLU A 118 0.18 -23.53 9.51
C GLU A 118 -0.26 -22.13 9.94
N ARG A 119 -1.47 -21.70 9.54
CA ARG A 119 -2.01 -20.39 9.92
C ARG A 119 -2.16 -20.22 11.43
N GLN A 120 -2.51 -21.27 12.16
CA GLN A 120 -2.62 -21.24 13.62
C GLN A 120 -1.28 -20.97 14.33
N THR A 121 -0.15 -21.22 13.68
CA THR A 121 1.17 -20.87 14.23
C THR A 121 1.40 -19.35 14.29
N GLY A 122 0.54 -18.57 13.64
CA GLY A 122 0.64 -17.11 13.58
C GLY A 122 1.69 -16.58 12.60
N ILE A 123 2.25 -17.44 11.73
CA ILE A 123 3.17 -17.00 10.69
C ILE A 123 2.44 -16.25 9.58
N GLU A 124 3.14 -15.31 8.98
CA GLU A 124 2.68 -14.50 7.85
C GLU A 124 3.70 -14.54 6.71
N PHE A 125 3.30 -14.12 5.54
CA PHE A 125 4.19 -13.82 4.42
C PHE A 125 3.68 -12.59 3.68
N GLY A 126 4.50 -12.04 2.80
CA GLY A 126 4.09 -10.90 1.98
C GLY A 126 4.32 -11.13 0.50
N LYS A 127 3.60 -10.37 -0.33
CA LYS A 127 3.87 -10.22 -1.76
C LYS A 127 3.82 -8.74 -2.10
N PRO A 128 4.88 -8.18 -2.72
CA PRO A 128 4.93 -6.76 -3.03
C PRO A 128 3.83 -6.37 -4.01
N VAL A 129 3.40 -5.12 -3.93
CA VAL A 129 2.48 -4.50 -4.90
C VAL A 129 3.20 -3.36 -5.59
N THR A 130 3.07 -3.31 -6.91
CA THR A 130 3.66 -2.24 -7.74
C THR A 130 2.56 -1.54 -8.53
N ILE A 131 2.53 -0.22 -8.45
CA ILE A 131 1.60 0.65 -9.18
C ILE A 131 2.45 1.60 -10.01
N GLY A 132 2.21 1.63 -11.32
CA GLY A 132 2.91 2.49 -12.27
C GLY A 132 2.59 3.97 -12.10
N HIS A 133 2.91 4.74 -13.12
CA HIS A 133 2.71 6.18 -13.15
C HIS A 133 1.31 6.54 -13.67
N HIS A 134 0.79 7.72 -13.25
CA HIS A 134 -0.49 8.25 -13.70
C HIS A 134 -1.69 7.30 -13.49
N VAL A 135 -1.64 6.48 -12.46
CA VAL A 135 -2.71 5.53 -12.14
C VAL A 135 -3.78 6.22 -11.28
N TRP A 136 -5.04 6.03 -11.65
CA TRP A 136 -6.17 6.46 -10.84
C TRP A 136 -6.89 5.25 -10.23
N ILE A 137 -6.93 5.20 -8.90
CA ILE A 137 -7.63 4.15 -8.14
C ILE A 137 -8.87 4.76 -7.51
N GLY A 138 -10.04 4.33 -7.96
CA GLY A 138 -11.35 4.77 -7.47
C GLY A 138 -11.60 4.34 -6.02
N GLY A 139 -12.44 5.12 -5.33
CA GLY A 139 -12.73 4.89 -3.92
C GLY A 139 -13.26 3.50 -3.60
N GLY A 140 -12.85 2.96 -2.45
CA GLY A 140 -13.23 1.63 -1.99
C GLY A 140 -12.63 0.46 -2.78
N ALA A 141 -11.73 0.72 -3.73
CA ALA A 141 -11.03 -0.35 -4.44
C ALA A 141 -10.03 -1.06 -3.52
N ILE A 142 -9.84 -2.36 -3.76
CA ILE A 142 -8.92 -3.23 -3.02
C ILE A 142 -7.90 -3.83 -3.99
N ILE A 143 -6.62 -3.63 -3.71
CA ILE A 143 -5.51 -4.21 -4.46
C ILE A 143 -4.90 -5.34 -3.63
N ASN A 144 -4.95 -6.56 -4.15
CA ASN A 144 -4.50 -7.75 -3.45
C ASN A 144 -2.97 -7.96 -3.55
N PRO A 145 -2.40 -8.76 -2.63
CA PRO A 145 -0.97 -9.02 -2.59
C PRO A 145 -0.40 -9.58 -3.90
N GLY A 146 0.72 -9.03 -4.33
CA GLY A 146 1.46 -9.48 -5.52
C GLY A 146 0.98 -8.89 -6.84
N VAL A 147 0.04 -7.96 -6.82
CA VAL A 147 -0.50 -7.31 -8.03
C VAL A 147 0.45 -6.24 -8.55
N THR A 148 0.62 -6.21 -9.87
CA THR A 148 1.25 -5.10 -10.60
C THR A 148 0.18 -4.37 -11.43
N ILE A 149 0.13 -3.04 -11.31
CA ILE A 149 -0.75 -2.17 -12.11
C ILE A 149 0.13 -1.32 -13.03
N GLY A 150 -0.10 -1.44 -14.34
CA GLY A 150 0.64 -0.69 -15.36
C GLY A 150 0.25 0.80 -15.41
N ASP A 151 1.09 1.58 -16.09
CA ASP A 151 0.92 3.02 -16.21
C ASP A 151 -0.43 3.40 -16.84
N HIS A 152 -0.95 4.56 -16.44
CA HIS A 152 -2.21 5.13 -16.96
C HIS A 152 -3.46 4.26 -16.72
N ALA A 153 -3.36 3.18 -15.93
CA ALA A 153 -4.52 2.36 -15.63
C ALA A 153 -5.52 3.10 -14.72
N VAL A 154 -6.79 2.78 -14.89
CA VAL A 154 -7.87 3.26 -14.03
C VAL A 154 -8.53 2.07 -13.37
N ILE A 155 -8.58 2.08 -12.04
CA ILE A 155 -9.27 1.09 -11.23
C ILE A 155 -10.61 1.70 -10.80
N ALA A 156 -11.71 1.12 -11.26
CA ALA A 156 -13.04 1.62 -10.91
C ALA A 156 -13.33 1.50 -9.42
N SER A 157 -14.16 2.40 -8.88
CA SER A 157 -14.56 2.38 -7.47
C SER A 157 -15.16 1.02 -7.06
N GLY A 158 -14.79 0.52 -5.88
CA GLY A 158 -15.24 -0.77 -5.36
C GLY A 158 -14.66 -2.00 -6.05
N ALA A 159 -13.73 -1.85 -6.97
CA ALA A 159 -13.09 -2.99 -7.64
C ALA A 159 -12.20 -3.79 -6.69
N VAL A 160 -12.15 -5.12 -6.86
CA VAL A 160 -11.21 -6.01 -6.17
C VAL A 160 -10.22 -6.57 -7.19
N VAL A 161 -9.01 -6.03 -7.18
CA VAL A 161 -7.95 -6.37 -8.14
C VAL A 161 -7.16 -7.57 -7.60
N THR A 162 -7.30 -8.72 -8.25
CA THR A 162 -6.69 -10.00 -7.85
C THR A 162 -5.63 -10.51 -8.81
N LYS A 163 -5.39 -9.79 -9.92
CA LYS A 163 -4.42 -10.12 -10.97
C LYS A 163 -3.80 -8.83 -11.50
N ASP A 164 -2.67 -8.95 -12.16
CA ASP A 164 -2.01 -7.82 -12.80
C ASP A 164 -2.92 -7.10 -13.79
N VAL A 165 -2.77 -5.79 -13.85
CA VAL A 165 -3.52 -4.89 -14.70
C VAL A 165 -2.57 -4.29 -15.74
N PRO A 166 -2.80 -4.47 -17.03
CA PRO A 166 -1.97 -3.84 -18.07
C PRO A 166 -2.05 -2.32 -18.01
N ALA A 167 -1.11 -1.66 -18.67
CA ALA A 167 -1.17 -0.21 -18.87
C ALA A 167 -2.35 0.18 -19.78
N ASN A 168 -2.80 1.44 -19.66
CA ASN A 168 -3.81 2.05 -20.54
C ASN A 168 -5.16 1.27 -20.57
N VAL A 169 -5.63 0.80 -19.43
CA VAL A 169 -6.94 0.13 -19.32
C VAL A 169 -7.76 0.67 -18.16
N ILE A 170 -9.08 0.49 -18.26
CA ILE A 170 -10.02 0.62 -17.13
C ILE A 170 -10.41 -0.79 -16.70
N VAL A 171 -10.25 -1.09 -15.40
CA VAL A 171 -10.73 -2.34 -14.81
C VAL A 171 -11.76 -2.07 -13.71
N GLY A 172 -12.69 -3.00 -13.49
CA GLY A 172 -13.71 -2.87 -12.45
C GLY A 172 -14.36 -4.20 -12.09
N GLY A 173 -15.10 -4.20 -10.99
CA GLY A 173 -15.82 -5.37 -10.48
C GLY A 173 -15.06 -6.19 -9.44
N ASN A 174 -15.67 -7.28 -8.97
CA ASN A 174 -15.10 -8.25 -8.03
C ASN A 174 -15.32 -9.68 -8.53
N PRO A 175 -14.26 -10.39 -8.98
CA PRO A 175 -12.91 -9.87 -9.23
C PRO A 175 -12.88 -8.90 -10.41
N ALA A 176 -11.95 -7.94 -10.40
CA ALA A 176 -11.80 -6.92 -11.43
C ALA A 176 -11.52 -7.54 -12.81
N LYS A 177 -12.14 -6.97 -13.84
CA LYS A 177 -11.98 -7.32 -15.25
C LYS A 177 -11.74 -6.07 -16.06
N ILE A 178 -11.08 -6.21 -17.21
CA ILE A 178 -10.92 -5.10 -18.17
C ILE A 178 -12.31 -4.72 -18.69
N LEU A 179 -12.66 -3.44 -18.51
CA LEU A 179 -13.90 -2.84 -18.99
C LEU A 179 -13.68 -2.10 -20.30
N LYS A 180 -12.52 -1.47 -20.45
CA LYS A 180 -12.17 -0.65 -21.61
C LYS A 180 -10.66 -0.53 -21.76
N HIS A 181 -10.17 -0.47 -22.98
CA HIS A 181 -8.83 0.02 -23.31
C HIS A 181 -8.90 1.53 -23.55
N LEU A 182 -7.95 2.27 -22.99
CA LEU A 182 -7.80 3.70 -23.24
C LEU A 182 -7.01 3.87 -24.53
N GLU A 183 -7.48 4.77 -25.38
CA GLU A 183 -6.76 5.18 -26.60
C GLU A 183 -5.59 6.07 -26.18
N GLU A 184 -4.48 5.98 -26.87
CA GLU A 184 -3.32 6.86 -26.72
C GLU A 184 -3.64 8.30 -27.08
#